data_7ff1f533131e032ccccc344d19b64e91
#
_entry.id   7ff1f533131e032ccccc344d19b64e91
#
_cell.length_a   1.000
_cell.length_b   1.000
_cell.length_c   1.000
_cell.angle_alpha   90.00
_cell.angle_beta   90.00
_cell.angle_gamma   90.00
#
_symmetry.space_group_name_H-M   'P 1'
#
loop_
_entity.id
_entity.type
_entity.pdbx_description
1 polymer ?
#
loop_
_entity_poly.entity_id
_entity_poly.type
_entity_poly.pdbx_seq_one_letter_code
_entity_poly.pdbx_strand_id
1 'polypeptide(L)'
;MKLHSLATAGLVTSILSILAGAIVRATGSGDGCGASWPTCNGRVVPSLDTTSEIIEFSHRSISGVLLIITIMLFLKSRDSDTPLLQKKIINYLTFFVLLEALIGAVIVIYEWVGLNSSLPRIIAVPLHLVNTFALLGFYTLIYFLLNESKSSLNYFFDQRLKIAFILFFLTGATGSITALADVLFPSASFIEGLADDFDSTSELLTRLRIVHPIVSIILSIFLFSESNRLSKEFGIKTQSIKLLIYIGVALGTLNVVSNIILPLSILHLLLADLLWITYIYKSAKKSVLLENTENIGEFN
;
A
#
# COMPACT_ATOMS: atom_id res chain seq x y z
N MET A 1 14.90 -13.04 -17.78
CA MET A 1 15.18 -12.23 -16.54
C MET A 1 15.38 -13.16 -15.35
N LYS A 2 16.24 -12.80 -14.38
CA LYS A 2 16.41 -13.55 -13.12
C LYS A 2 15.21 -13.29 -12.18
N LEU A 3 14.88 -14.23 -11.27
CA LEU A 3 13.81 -14.05 -10.28
C LEU A 3 13.97 -12.73 -9.48
N HIS A 4 15.20 -12.42 -9.06
CA HIS A 4 15.51 -11.18 -8.35
C HIS A 4 15.14 -9.92 -9.17
N SER A 5 15.47 -9.88 -10.46
CA SER A 5 15.13 -8.73 -11.32
C SER A 5 13.61 -8.55 -11.48
N LEU A 6 12.86 -9.66 -11.56
CA LEU A 6 11.39 -9.64 -11.61
C LEU A 6 10.79 -9.15 -10.29
N ALA A 7 11.32 -9.63 -9.15
CA ALA A 7 10.86 -9.18 -7.83
C ALA A 7 11.11 -7.68 -7.62
N THR A 8 12.31 -7.20 -8.00
CA THR A 8 12.64 -5.77 -7.92
C THR A 8 11.75 -4.92 -8.83
N ALA A 9 11.58 -5.33 -10.09
CA ALA A 9 10.71 -4.63 -11.04
C ALA A 9 9.26 -4.60 -10.53
N GLY A 10 8.75 -5.72 -10.01
CA GLY A 10 7.41 -5.80 -9.44
C GLY A 10 7.22 -4.90 -8.22
N LEU A 11 8.20 -4.87 -7.30
CA LEU A 11 8.16 -3.98 -6.13
C LEU A 11 8.10 -2.50 -6.54
N VAL A 12 8.92 -2.08 -7.49
CA VAL A 12 8.91 -0.70 -8.01
C VAL A 12 7.59 -0.40 -8.73
N THR A 13 7.15 -1.30 -9.62
CA THR A 13 5.91 -1.10 -10.39
C THR A 13 4.69 -1.09 -9.47
N SER A 14 4.67 -1.85 -8.35
CA SER A 14 3.57 -1.80 -7.38
C SER A 14 3.47 -0.43 -6.71
N ILE A 15 4.59 0.18 -6.30
CA ILE A 15 4.59 1.56 -5.77
C ILE A 15 4.04 2.54 -6.82
N LEU A 16 4.53 2.45 -8.06
CA LEU A 16 4.06 3.32 -9.15
C LEU A 16 2.54 3.15 -9.41
N SER A 17 2.04 1.91 -9.36
CA SER A 17 0.61 1.62 -9.52
C SER A 17 -0.22 2.22 -8.38
N ILE A 18 0.23 2.12 -7.12
CA ILE A 18 -0.43 2.71 -5.96
C ILE A 18 -0.52 4.23 -6.09
N LEU A 19 0.58 4.89 -6.42
CA LEU A 19 0.62 6.34 -6.60
C LEU A 19 -0.25 6.80 -7.77
N ALA A 20 -0.23 6.08 -8.91
CA ALA A 20 -1.09 6.37 -10.05
C ALA A 20 -2.57 6.22 -9.69
N GLY A 21 -2.97 5.19 -8.94
CA GLY A 21 -4.34 5.00 -8.43
C GLY A 21 -4.77 6.12 -7.47
N ALA A 22 -3.85 6.60 -6.63
CA ALA A 22 -4.12 7.75 -5.76
C ALA A 22 -4.35 9.03 -6.58
N ILE A 23 -3.62 9.23 -7.68
CA ILE A 23 -3.84 10.35 -8.60
C ILE A 23 -5.21 10.24 -9.27
N VAL A 24 -5.59 9.05 -9.79
CA VAL A 24 -6.93 8.80 -10.37
C VAL A 24 -8.03 9.22 -9.40
N ARG A 25 -7.93 8.79 -8.14
CA ARG A 25 -8.91 9.13 -7.11
C ARG A 25 -8.93 10.63 -6.79
N ALA A 26 -7.76 11.22 -6.56
CA ALA A 26 -7.65 12.62 -6.12
C ALA A 26 -8.04 13.64 -7.22
N THR A 27 -7.93 13.26 -8.49
CA THR A 27 -8.33 14.08 -9.65
C THR A 27 -9.77 13.80 -10.09
N GLY A 28 -10.47 12.84 -9.45
CA GLY A 28 -11.78 12.40 -9.90
C GLY A 28 -11.79 11.69 -11.26
N SER A 29 -10.63 11.25 -11.76
CA SER A 29 -10.46 10.73 -13.14
C SER A 29 -10.87 9.26 -13.29
N GLY A 30 -11.52 8.65 -12.30
CA GLY A 30 -11.85 7.22 -12.32
C GLY A 30 -12.97 6.83 -13.28
N ASP A 31 -13.62 7.77 -13.92
CA ASP A 31 -14.65 7.60 -14.95
C ASP A 31 -14.18 7.95 -16.38
N GLY A 32 -12.91 8.32 -16.54
CA GLY A 32 -12.34 8.73 -17.83
C GLY A 32 -12.39 7.64 -18.90
N CYS A 33 -12.28 6.37 -18.51
CA CYS A 33 -12.40 5.20 -19.39
C CYS A 33 -13.81 4.58 -19.44
N GLY A 34 -14.79 5.18 -18.76
CA GLY A 34 -16.13 4.65 -18.61
C GLY A 34 -16.17 3.29 -17.89
N ALA A 35 -17.33 2.62 -17.93
CA ALA A 35 -17.53 1.31 -17.29
C ALA A 35 -16.85 0.13 -18.02
N SER A 36 -16.06 0.38 -19.06
CA SER A 36 -15.37 -0.66 -19.83
C SER A 36 -14.13 -1.18 -19.07
N TRP A 37 -14.01 -2.49 -18.89
CA TRP A 37 -12.82 -3.11 -18.32
C TRP A 37 -12.55 -4.46 -19.02
N PRO A 38 -11.34 -4.82 -19.41
CA PRO A 38 -10.05 -4.10 -19.19
C PRO A 38 -9.78 -2.96 -20.19
N THR A 39 -10.63 -2.76 -21.17
CA THR A 39 -10.52 -1.72 -22.20
C THR A 39 -10.85 -0.33 -21.64
N CYS A 40 -10.54 0.74 -22.40
CA CYS A 40 -10.89 2.11 -22.09
C CYS A 40 -11.86 2.62 -23.16
N ASN A 41 -13.11 2.90 -22.79
CA ASN A 41 -14.19 3.27 -23.73
C ASN A 41 -14.35 2.25 -24.89
N GLY A 42 -14.21 0.95 -24.57
CA GLY A 42 -14.28 -0.15 -25.55
C GLY A 42 -13.05 -0.34 -26.43
N ARG A 43 -11.99 0.48 -26.26
CA ARG A 43 -10.74 0.44 -27.03
C ARG A 43 -9.58 -0.11 -26.18
N VAL A 44 -8.68 -0.88 -26.81
CA VAL A 44 -7.43 -1.34 -26.15
C VAL A 44 -6.46 -0.17 -25.95
N VAL A 45 -6.36 0.71 -26.93
CA VAL A 45 -5.63 1.97 -26.84
C VAL A 45 -6.66 3.09 -27.03
N PRO A 46 -6.89 3.92 -25.99
CA PRO A 46 -7.87 5.02 -26.06
C PRO A 46 -7.39 6.15 -26.97
N SER A 47 -8.31 7.07 -27.27
CA SER A 47 -8.01 8.27 -28.07
C SER A 47 -7.13 9.27 -27.35
N LEU A 48 -7.11 9.23 -26.01
CA LEU A 48 -6.40 10.16 -25.14
C LEU A 48 -6.86 11.62 -25.30
N ASP A 49 -8.16 11.80 -25.57
CA ASP A 49 -8.74 13.11 -25.85
C ASP A 49 -8.95 13.96 -24.59
N THR A 50 -9.06 13.32 -23.42
CA THR A 50 -9.28 14.00 -22.13
C THR A 50 -8.19 13.68 -21.12
N THR A 51 -7.92 14.62 -20.21
CA THR A 51 -6.98 14.42 -19.11
C THR A 51 -7.41 13.26 -18.21
N SER A 52 -8.70 13.10 -17.92
CA SER A 52 -9.22 11.99 -17.11
C SER A 52 -8.96 10.64 -17.76
N GLU A 53 -9.17 10.52 -19.08
CA GLU A 53 -8.88 9.29 -19.83
C GLU A 53 -7.39 8.95 -19.77
N ILE A 54 -6.51 9.93 -19.95
CA ILE A 54 -5.05 9.74 -19.88
C ILE A 54 -4.64 9.25 -18.49
N ILE A 55 -5.14 9.88 -17.43
CA ILE A 55 -4.79 9.55 -16.04
C ILE A 55 -5.26 8.13 -15.72
N GLU A 56 -6.51 7.80 -15.99
CA GLU A 56 -7.06 6.47 -15.67
C GLU A 56 -6.40 5.38 -16.52
N PHE A 57 -6.22 5.60 -17.83
CA PHE A 57 -5.55 4.64 -18.69
C PHE A 57 -4.09 4.39 -18.29
N SER A 58 -3.39 5.42 -17.84
CA SER A 58 -2.01 5.29 -17.32
C SER A 58 -1.98 4.38 -16.10
N HIS A 59 -2.89 4.55 -15.14
CA HIS A 59 -2.99 3.67 -13.97
C HIS A 59 -3.31 2.22 -14.38
N ARG A 60 -4.28 2.00 -15.27
CA ARG A 60 -4.61 0.65 -15.79
C ARG A 60 -3.41 0.01 -16.49
N SER A 61 -2.66 0.77 -17.28
CA SER A 61 -1.47 0.28 -17.99
C SER A 61 -0.35 -0.14 -17.02
N ILE A 62 -0.05 0.68 -16.01
CA ILE A 62 0.95 0.35 -14.98
C ILE A 62 0.53 -0.89 -14.20
N SER A 63 -0.75 -1.00 -13.82
CA SER A 63 -1.31 -2.18 -13.13
C SER A 63 -1.27 -3.43 -14.01
N GLY A 64 -1.51 -3.30 -15.31
CA GLY A 64 -1.35 -4.37 -16.30
C GLY A 64 0.10 -4.87 -16.41
N VAL A 65 1.07 -3.94 -16.42
CA VAL A 65 2.50 -4.29 -16.40
C VAL A 65 2.85 -5.02 -15.10
N LEU A 66 2.34 -4.56 -13.94
CA LEU A 66 2.52 -5.25 -12.67
C LEU A 66 1.98 -6.69 -12.70
N LEU A 67 0.79 -6.90 -13.26
CA LEU A 67 0.20 -8.23 -13.41
C LEU A 67 1.07 -9.13 -14.28
N ILE A 68 1.56 -8.63 -15.42
CA ILE A 68 2.46 -9.38 -16.32
C ILE A 68 3.75 -9.77 -15.59
N ILE A 69 4.39 -8.84 -14.88
CA ILE A 69 5.60 -9.12 -14.08
C ILE A 69 5.32 -10.19 -13.03
N THR A 70 4.16 -10.12 -12.35
CA THR A 70 3.76 -11.10 -11.34
C THR A 70 3.56 -12.49 -11.95
N ILE A 71 2.90 -12.59 -13.11
CA ILE A 71 2.72 -13.86 -13.82
C ILE A 71 4.08 -14.43 -14.25
N MET A 72 4.98 -13.61 -14.78
CA MET A 72 6.33 -14.05 -15.14
C MET A 72 7.11 -14.54 -13.92
N LEU A 73 7.01 -13.87 -12.78
CA LEU A 73 7.61 -14.27 -11.50
C LEU A 73 7.03 -15.61 -11.04
N PHE A 74 5.71 -15.77 -11.10
CA PHE A 74 5.00 -17.00 -10.77
C PHE A 74 5.46 -18.19 -11.65
N LEU A 75 5.43 -18.03 -12.97
CA LEU A 75 5.83 -19.09 -13.90
C LEU A 75 7.29 -19.50 -13.69
N LYS A 76 8.17 -18.50 -13.53
CA LYS A 76 9.60 -18.77 -13.31
C LYS A 76 9.89 -19.41 -11.95
N SER A 77 9.06 -19.18 -10.94
CA SER A 77 9.20 -19.81 -9.63
C SER A 77 8.84 -21.29 -9.61
N ARG A 78 8.27 -21.84 -10.68
CA ARG A 78 7.94 -23.28 -10.80
C ARG A 78 9.17 -24.16 -10.97
N ASP A 79 10.32 -23.56 -11.26
CA ASP A 79 11.58 -24.28 -11.38
C ASP A 79 11.88 -25.14 -10.16
N SER A 80 12.49 -26.34 -10.35
CA SER A 80 12.79 -27.29 -9.27
C SER A 80 13.65 -26.67 -8.16
N ASP A 81 14.57 -25.81 -8.56
CA ASP A 81 15.59 -25.24 -7.69
C ASP A 81 15.06 -24.07 -6.81
N THR A 82 13.83 -23.60 -7.07
CA THR A 82 13.25 -22.54 -6.25
C THR A 82 12.78 -23.09 -4.89
N PRO A 83 13.24 -22.53 -3.75
CA PRO A 83 12.85 -22.97 -2.41
C PRO A 83 11.33 -22.91 -2.18
N LEU A 84 10.79 -23.86 -1.38
CA LEU A 84 9.36 -23.98 -1.13
C LEU A 84 8.75 -22.71 -0.53
N LEU A 85 9.47 -22.04 0.40
CA LEU A 85 9.00 -20.78 0.98
C LEU A 85 8.84 -19.68 -0.07
N GLN A 86 9.80 -19.55 -1.00
CA GLN A 86 9.72 -18.57 -2.08
C GLN A 86 8.52 -18.86 -3.00
N LYS A 87 8.30 -20.15 -3.36
CA LYS A 87 7.11 -20.57 -4.12
C LYS A 87 5.81 -20.19 -3.40
N LYS A 88 5.75 -20.44 -2.08
CA LYS A 88 4.57 -20.12 -1.25
C LYS A 88 4.30 -18.62 -1.20
N ILE A 89 5.32 -17.80 -0.99
CA ILE A 89 5.20 -16.33 -0.98
C ILE A 89 4.76 -15.80 -2.34
N ILE A 90 5.33 -16.31 -3.43
CA ILE A 90 4.94 -15.91 -4.80
C ILE A 90 3.50 -16.32 -5.11
N ASN A 91 3.02 -17.47 -4.60
CA ASN A 91 1.61 -17.85 -4.75
C ASN A 91 0.67 -16.86 -4.05
N TYR A 92 0.98 -16.47 -2.79
CA TYR A 92 0.19 -15.45 -2.09
C TYR A 92 0.26 -14.11 -2.80
N LEU A 93 1.44 -13.68 -3.24
CA LEU A 93 1.61 -12.47 -4.02
C LEU A 93 0.73 -12.47 -5.27
N THR A 94 0.77 -13.58 -6.05
CA THR A 94 -0.05 -13.72 -7.25
C THR A 94 -1.55 -13.64 -6.93
N PHE A 95 -1.98 -14.30 -5.85
CA PHE A 95 -3.37 -14.20 -5.38
C PHE A 95 -3.77 -12.75 -5.08
N PHE A 96 -2.96 -12.00 -4.32
CA PHE A 96 -3.29 -10.63 -3.95
C PHE A 96 -3.23 -9.67 -5.16
N VAL A 97 -2.35 -9.89 -6.14
CA VAL A 97 -2.33 -9.10 -7.38
C VAL A 97 -3.56 -9.38 -8.25
N LEU A 98 -4.01 -10.63 -8.33
CA LEU A 98 -5.26 -10.98 -9.04
C LEU A 98 -6.48 -10.41 -8.31
N LEU A 99 -6.50 -10.48 -6.99
CA LEU A 99 -7.56 -9.88 -6.17
C LEU A 99 -7.61 -8.36 -6.34
N GLU A 100 -6.44 -7.69 -6.43
CA GLU A 100 -6.32 -6.26 -6.69
C GLU A 100 -6.94 -5.88 -8.04
N ALA A 101 -6.60 -6.64 -9.08
CA ALA A 101 -7.18 -6.44 -10.41
C ALA A 101 -8.70 -6.67 -10.42
N LEU A 102 -9.18 -7.67 -9.67
CA LEU A 102 -10.61 -7.96 -9.54
C LEU A 102 -11.35 -6.84 -8.80
N ILE A 103 -10.83 -6.36 -7.66
CA ILE A 103 -11.45 -5.26 -6.92
C ILE A 103 -11.49 -4.01 -7.80
N GLY A 104 -10.39 -3.69 -8.49
CA GLY A 104 -10.33 -2.56 -9.43
C GLY A 104 -11.34 -2.69 -10.58
N ALA A 105 -11.48 -3.90 -11.16
CA ALA A 105 -12.48 -4.17 -12.18
C ALA A 105 -13.92 -3.96 -11.67
N VAL A 106 -14.23 -4.44 -10.46
CA VAL A 106 -15.55 -4.26 -9.82
C VAL A 106 -15.84 -2.78 -9.59
N ILE A 107 -14.88 -2.01 -9.06
CA ILE A 107 -15.03 -0.57 -8.83
C ILE A 107 -15.39 0.16 -10.15
N VAL A 108 -14.76 -0.21 -11.27
CA VAL A 108 -15.00 0.41 -12.57
C VAL A 108 -16.33 -0.03 -13.17
N ILE A 109 -16.60 -1.34 -13.24
CA ILE A 109 -17.79 -1.91 -13.91
C ILE A 109 -19.08 -1.44 -13.22
N TYR A 110 -19.05 -1.28 -11.89
CA TYR A 110 -20.20 -0.77 -11.13
C TYR A 110 -20.19 0.75 -10.96
N GLU A 111 -19.28 1.45 -11.63
CA GLU A 111 -19.16 2.93 -11.61
C GLU A 111 -19.03 3.49 -10.20
N TRP A 112 -18.31 2.77 -9.30
CA TRP A 112 -17.98 3.28 -7.94
C TRP A 112 -16.77 4.23 -7.99
N VAL A 113 -16.82 5.17 -8.92
CA VAL A 113 -15.74 6.11 -9.29
C VAL A 113 -16.24 7.56 -9.29
N GLY A 114 -15.40 8.51 -9.68
CA GLY A 114 -15.76 9.92 -9.79
C GLY A 114 -16.30 10.50 -8.49
N LEU A 115 -17.49 11.08 -8.48
CA LEU A 115 -18.17 11.68 -7.31
C LEU A 115 -19.24 10.76 -6.69
N ASN A 116 -19.19 9.47 -6.97
CA ASN A 116 -20.12 8.49 -6.37
C ASN A 116 -19.87 8.39 -4.85
N SER A 117 -20.88 8.62 -4.02
CA SER A 117 -20.82 8.55 -2.54
C SER A 117 -21.51 7.29 -1.98
N SER A 118 -21.76 6.28 -2.80
CA SER A 118 -22.46 5.07 -2.41
C SER A 118 -21.70 4.24 -1.37
N LEU A 119 -22.42 3.53 -0.51
CA LEU A 119 -21.84 2.61 0.48
C LEU A 119 -20.90 1.55 -0.14
N PRO A 120 -21.22 0.91 -1.29
CA PRO A 120 -20.29 0.00 -1.93
C PRO A 120 -18.92 0.64 -2.24
N ARG A 121 -18.88 1.89 -2.72
CA ARG A 121 -17.62 2.61 -2.95
C ARG A 121 -16.85 2.86 -1.65
N ILE A 122 -17.56 3.29 -0.60
CA ILE A 122 -16.97 3.55 0.73
C ILE A 122 -16.30 2.29 1.30
N ILE A 123 -16.76 1.10 0.93
CA ILE A 123 -16.18 -0.17 1.34
C ILE A 123 -15.09 -0.63 0.36
N ALA A 124 -15.37 -0.59 -0.94
CA ALA A 124 -14.47 -1.16 -1.96
C ALA A 124 -13.13 -0.40 -2.07
N VAL A 125 -13.14 0.94 -1.96
CA VAL A 125 -11.92 1.74 -2.11
C VAL A 125 -10.94 1.50 -0.95
N PRO A 126 -11.34 1.47 0.35
CA PRO A 126 -10.45 1.04 1.43
C PRO A 126 -9.98 -0.41 1.30
N LEU A 127 -10.84 -1.35 0.88
CA LEU A 127 -10.42 -2.73 0.66
C LEU A 127 -9.37 -2.84 -0.45
N HIS A 128 -9.51 -2.08 -1.54
CA HIS A 128 -8.50 -1.98 -2.60
C HIS A 128 -7.15 -1.52 -2.05
N LEU A 129 -7.12 -0.44 -1.26
CA LEU A 129 -5.88 0.04 -0.65
C LEU A 129 -5.29 -0.93 0.39
N VAL A 130 -6.11 -1.58 1.23
CA VAL A 130 -5.61 -2.59 2.18
C VAL A 130 -5.00 -3.78 1.44
N ASN A 131 -5.60 -4.20 0.34
CA ASN A 131 -5.05 -5.26 -0.50
C ASN A 131 -3.70 -4.86 -1.14
N THR A 132 -3.51 -3.57 -1.50
CA THR A 132 -2.20 -3.10 -1.99
C THR A 132 -1.10 -3.22 -0.94
N PHE A 133 -1.38 -2.95 0.34
CA PHE A 133 -0.40 -3.18 1.41
C PHE A 133 -0.03 -4.67 1.54
N ALA A 134 -0.99 -5.57 1.39
CA ALA A 134 -0.69 -7.01 1.43
C ALA A 134 0.24 -7.42 0.26
N LEU A 135 -0.10 -7.07 -0.97
CA LEU A 135 0.76 -7.39 -2.13
C LEU A 135 2.15 -6.74 -2.05
N LEU A 136 2.23 -5.50 -1.57
CA LEU A 136 3.50 -4.78 -1.37
C LEU A 136 4.37 -5.47 -0.30
N GLY A 137 3.74 -5.97 0.78
CA GLY A 137 4.41 -6.78 1.80
C GLY A 137 4.99 -8.08 1.22
N PHE A 138 4.24 -8.82 0.40
CA PHE A 138 4.73 -10.02 -0.26
C PHE A 138 5.82 -9.75 -1.29
N TYR A 139 5.74 -8.65 -2.06
CA TYR A 139 6.85 -8.21 -2.93
C TYR A 139 8.11 -7.91 -2.12
N THR A 140 7.97 -7.25 -0.98
CA THR A 140 9.10 -6.96 -0.09
C THR A 140 9.73 -8.24 0.46
N LEU A 141 8.91 -9.22 0.87
CA LEU A 141 9.39 -10.50 1.38
C LEU A 141 10.13 -11.31 0.31
N ILE A 142 9.59 -11.41 -0.90
CA ILE A 142 10.27 -12.15 -1.97
C ILE A 142 11.56 -11.42 -2.41
N TYR A 143 11.55 -10.09 -2.48
CA TYR A 143 12.74 -9.30 -2.71
C TYR A 143 13.81 -9.58 -1.64
N PHE A 144 13.43 -9.57 -0.35
CA PHE A 144 14.34 -9.86 0.76
C PHE A 144 14.96 -11.25 0.64
N LEU A 145 14.14 -12.29 0.45
CA LEU A 145 14.62 -13.67 0.35
C LEU A 145 15.59 -13.89 -0.80
N LEU A 146 15.34 -13.27 -1.95
CA LEU A 146 16.19 -13.37 -3.12
C LEU A 146 17.49 -12.56 -2.97
N ASN A 147 17.42 -11.38 -2.33
CA ASN A 147 18.57 -10.53 -2.09
C ASN A 147 19.52 -11.11 -1.04
N GLU A 148 19.00 -11.64 0.05
CA GLU A 148 19.78 -12.23 1.16
C GLU A 148 20.06 -13.73 0.94
N SER A 149 19.62 -14.31 -0.19
CA SER A 149 19.76 -15.74 -0.50
C SER A 149 19.24 -16.66 0.60
N LYS A 150 18.07 -16.31 1.20
CA LYS A 150 17.46 -17.04 2.30
C LYS A 150 16.31 -17.93 1.83
N SER A 151 16.13 -19.06 2.54
CA SER A 151 15.10 -20.07 2.24
C SER A 151 14.11 -20.28 3.37
N SER A 152 14.31 -19.63 4.54
CA SER A 152 13.44 -19.74 5.73
C SER A 152 13.18 -18.37 6.37
N LEU A 153 12.07 -18.26 7.10
CA LEU A 153 11.64 -17.13 7.91
C LEU A 153 10.78 -17.63 9.09
N ASN A 154 11.32 -18.57 9.90
CA ASN A 154 10.57 -19.27 10.93
C ASN A 154 10.03 -18.34 12.04
N TYR A 155 10.73 -17.25 12.36
CA TYR A 155 10.37 -16.28 13.40
C TYR A 155 9.79 -14.98 12.84
N PHE A 156 9.33 -14.98 11.59
CA PHE A 156 8.82 -13.77 10.95
C PHE A 156 7.48 -13.34 11.57
N PHE A 157 6.53 -14.28 11.72
CA PHE A 157 5.18 -13.99 12.20
C PHE A 157 5.06 -14.02 13.71
N ASP A 158 5.74 -13.11 14.41
CA ASP A 158 5.55 -12.92 15.85
C ASP A 158 4.32 -12.03 16.16
N GLN A 159 3.96 -11.95 17.44
CA GLN A 159 2.80 -11.16 17.91
C GLN A 159 2.94 -9.66 17.55
N ARG A 160 4.15 -9.12 17.60
CA ARG A 160 4.39 -7.71 17.31
C ARG A 160 4.23 -7.38 15.84
N LEU A 161 4.66 -8.28 14.96
CA LEU A 161 4.40 -8.13 13.53
C LEU A 161 2.90 -8.18 13.23
N LYS A 162 2.12 -9.07 13.90
CA LYS A 162 0.66 -9.12 13.74
C LYS A 162 0.00 -7.81 14.16
N ILE A 163 0.43 -7.21 15.28
CA ILE A 163 -0.06 -5.89 15.71
C ILE A 163 0.29 -4.82 14.67
N ALA A 164 1.52 -4.82 14.14
CA ALA A 164 1.91 -3.90 13.08
C ALA A 164 1.03 -4.04 11.83
N PHE A 165 0.74 -5.27 11.37
CA PHE A 165 -0.16 -5.52 10.25
C PHE A 165 -1.53 -4.89 10.49
N ILE A 166 -2.13 -5.14 11.65
CA ILE A 166 -3.45 -4.59 12.00
C ILE A 166 -3.41 -3.06 11.97
N LEU A 167 -2.39 -2.44 12.59
CA LEU A 167 -2.27 -0.99 12.65
C LEU A 167 -2.02 -0.37 11.27
N PHE A 168 -1.17 -0.96 10.43
CA PHE A 168 -0.97 -0.50 9.05
C PHE A 168 -2.24 -0.60 8.22
N PHE A 169 -2.98 -1.71 8.32
CA PHE A 169 -4.22 -1.91 7.56
C PHE A 169 -5.32 -0.93 8.03
N LEU A 170 -5.44 -0.70 9.32
CA LEU A 170 -6.36 0.30 9.86
C LEU A 170 -5.97 1.72 9.41
N THR A 171 -4.66 2.05 9.44
CA THR A 171 -4.17 3.35 8.98
C THR A 171 -4.44 3.53 7.49
N GLY A 172 -4.20 2.51 6.67
CA GLY A 172 -4.50 2.55 5.23
C GLY A 172 -5.99 2.69 4.95
N ALA A 173 -6.83 1.89 5.62
CA ALA A 173 -8.29 1.96 5.47
C ALA A 173 -8.85 3.32 5.85
N THR A 174 -8.47 3.84 7.04
CA THR A 174 -8.92 5.16 7.51
C THR A 174 -8.38 6.30 6.64
N GLY A 175 -7.12 6.21 6.18
CA GLY A 175 -6.53 7.18 5.25
C GLY A 175 -7.24 7.19 3.89
N SER A 176 -7.67 6.03 3.40
CA SER A 176 -8.48 5.92 2.18
C SER A 176 -9.86 6.57 2.35
N ILE A 177 -10.51 6.36 3.51
CA ILE A 177 -11.79 7.00 3.85
C ILE A 177 -11.62 8.52 3.92
N THR A 178 -10.60 9.01 4.63
CA THR A 178 -10.28 10.44 4.72
C THR A 178 -10.09 11.05 3.35
N ALA A 179 -9.25 10.46 2.52
CA ALA A 179 -8.98 10.96 1.18
C ALA A 179 -10.19 10.85 0.23
N LEU A 180 -11.13 9.93 0.48
CA LEU A 180 -12.41 9.88 -0.22
C LEU A 180 -13.34 11.01 0.24
N ALA A 181 -13.39 11.28 1.54
CA ALA A 181 -14.17 12.38 2.10
C ALA A 181 -13.72 13.73 1.56
N ASP A 182 -12.41 13.96 1.46
CA ASP A 182 -11.84 15.21 0.94
C ASP A 182 -12.18 15.46 -0.54
N VAL A 183 -12.33 14.40 -1.34
CA VAL A 183 -12.76 14.52 -2.75
C VAL A 183 -14.25 14.75 -2.87
N LEU A 184 -15.08 14.10 -2.04
CA LEU A 184 -16.53 14.17 -2.10
C LEU A 184 -17.11 15.41 -1.39
N PHE A 185 -16.48 15.83 -0.30
CA PHE A 185 -16.93 16.89 0.59
C PHE A 185 -15.76 17.82 0.96
N PRO A 186 -15.22 18.55 -0.04
CA PRO A 186 -14.06 19.43 0.18
C PRO A 186 -14.48 20.62 1.06
N SER A 187 -13.66 20.94 2.07
CA SER A 187 -13.83 22.14 2.90
C SER A 187 -13.11 23.33 2.28
N ALA A 188 -13.62 24.55 2.42
CA ALA A 188 -13.00 25.74 1.82
C ALA A 188 -11.71 26.17 2.54
N SER A 189 -11.52 25.76 3.80
CA SER A 189 -10.31 26.06 4.58
C SER A 189 -10.02 24.98 5.62
N PHE A 190 -8.79 24.98 6.15
CA PHE A 190 -8.41 24.10 7.27
C PHE A 190 -9.32 24.26 8.50
N ILE A 191 -9.65 25.49 8.87
CA ILE A 191 -10.48 25.77 10.06
C ILE A 191 -11.91 25.26 9.86
N GLU A 192 -12.48 25.48 8.68
CA GLU A 192 -13.79 24.94 8.32
C GLU A 192 -13.78 23.41 8.31
N GLY A 193 -12.78 22.79 7.68
CA GLY A 193 -12.63 21.34 7.67
C GLY A 193 -12.54 20.74 9.07
N LEU A 194 -11.83 21.40 9.97
CA LEU A 194 -11.75 20.97 11.37
C LEU A 194 -13.11 21.13 12.09
N ALA A 195 -13.85 22.19 11.81
CA ALA A 195 -15.19 22.38 12.37
C ALA A 195 -16.16 21.30 11.84
N ASP A 196 -16.14 21.04 10.54
CA ASP A 196 -16.96 20.02 9.89
C ASP A 196 -16.73 18.62 10.46
N ASP A 197 -15.49 18.28 10.83
CA ASP A 197 -15.13 16.97 11.41
C ASP A 197 -15.85 16.70 12.75
N PHE A 198 -16.18 17.75 13.48
CA PHE A 198 -16.86 17.68 14.79
C PHE A 198 -18.34 18.05 14.73
N ASP A 199 -18.85 18.54 13.60
CA ASP A 199 -20.26 18.88 13.46
C ASP A 199 -21.10 17.61 13.26
N SER A 200 -22.09 17.40 14.15
CA SER A 200 -23.02 16.27 14.08
C SER A 200 -23.92 16.29 12.84
N THR A 201 -24.05 17.44 12.18
CA THR A 201 -24.82 17.60 10.93
C THR A 201 -24.03 17.33 9.67
N SER A 202 -22.70 17.26 9.76
CA SER A 202 -21.82 16.93 8.64
C SER A 202 -21.99 15.47 8.19
N GLU A 203 -21.67 15.20 6.93
CA GLU A 203 -21.67 13.86 6.35
C GLU A 203 -20.79 12.88 7.15
N LEU A 204 -21.23 11.62 7.23
CA LEU A 204 -20.52 10.60 8.01
C LEU A 204 -19.04 10.48 7.61
N LEU A 205 -18.74 10.54 6.31
CA LEU A 205 -17.35 10.44 5.82
C LEU A 205 -16.50 11.61 6.30
N THR A 206 -17.04 12.83 6.34
CA THR A 206 -16.36 14.01 6.85
C THR A 206 -15.99 13.82 8.33
N ARG A 207 -16.93 13.38 9.14
CA ARG A 207 -16.70 13.11 10.58
C ARG A 207 -15.71 11.97 10.82
N LEU A 208 -15.58 11.02 9.89
CA LEU A 208 -14.62 9.91 9.98
C LEU A 208 -13.17 10.34 9.65
N ARG A 209 -12.94 11.54 9.09
CA ARG A 209 -11.59 12.03 8.77
C ARG A 209 -10.66 12.04 9.99
N ILE A 210 -11.20 12.39 11.17
CA ILE A 210 -10.43 12.45 12.42
C ILE A 210 -9.86 11.08 12.87
N VAL A 211 -10.44 9.98 12.42
CA VAL A 211 -9.97 8.63 12.79
C VAL A 211 -8.58 8.35 12.25
N HIS A 212 -8.27 8.83 11.04
CA HIS A 212 -6.98 8.58 10.41
C HIS A 212 -5.78 9.15 11.19
N PRO A 213 -5.74 10.42 11.59
CA PRO A 213 -4.62 10.93 12.40
C PRO A 213 -4.49 10.22 13.75
N ILE A 214 -5.58 9.83 14.39
CA ILE A 214 -5.55 9.09 15.67
C ILE A 214 -4.87 7.71 15.46
N VAL A 215 -5.32 6.93 14.50
CA VAL A 215 -4.75 5.60 14.19
C VAL A 215 -3.29 5.73 13.73
N SER A 216 -2.96 6.76 12.95
CA SER A 216 -1.60 7.03 12.47
C SER A 216 -0.64 7.38 13.60
N ILE A 217 -1.09 8.11 14.61
CA ILE A 217 -0.30 8.41 15.82
C ILE A 217 -0.04 7.11 16.60
N ILE A 218 -1.06 6.26 16.79
CA ILE A 218 -0.92 4.97 17.48
C ILE A 218 0.10 4.09 16.73
N LEU A 219 -0.01 3.97 15.40
CA LEU A 219 0.95 3.25 14.58
C LEU A 219 2.36 3.83 14.73
N SER A 220 2.51 5.16 14.69
CA SER A 220 3.80 5.84 14.81
C SER A 220 4.48 5.56 16.15
N ILE A 221 3.75 5.62 17.26
CA ILE A 221 4.25 5.30 18.62
C ILE A 221 4.67 3.83 18.68
N PHE A 222 3.84 2.92 18.14
CA PHE A 222 4.14 1.50 18.11
C PHE A 222 5.43 1.22 17.31
N LEU A 223 5.54 1.74 16.08
CA LEU A 223 6.71 1.54 15.22
C LEU A 223 7.98 2.18 15.79
N PHE A 224 7.85 3.31 16.48
CA PHE A 224 8.99 3.93 17.18
C PHE A 224 9.50 3.01 18.31
N SER A 225 8.58 2.42 19.10
CA SER A 225 8.91 1.43 20.12
C SER A 225 9.59 0.19 19.52
N GLU A 226 9.02 -0.35 18.42
CA GLU A 226 9.60 -1.49 17.70
C GLU A 226 10.98 -1.17 17.11
N SER A 227 11.14 0.02 16.55
CA SER A 227 12.44 0.49 16.06
C SER A 227 13.52 0.46 17.14
N ASN A 228 13.18 0.92 18.35
CA ASN A 228 14.10 0.88 19.50
C ASN A 228 14.41 -0.58 19.92
N ARG A 229 13.38 -1.44 19.96
CA ARG A 229 13.53 -2.85 20.30
C ARG A 229 14.43 -3.57 19.28
N LEU A 230 14.14 -3.46 17.99
CA LEU A 230 14.93 -4.07 16.93
C LEU A 230 16.40 -3.62 16.97
N SER A 231 16.64 -2.37 17.33
CA SER A 231 18.00 -1.85 17.47
C SER A 231 18.72 -2.38 18.72
N LYS A 232 18.04 -2.41 19.87
CA LYS A 232 18.66 -2.81 21.17
C LYS A 232 18.85 -4.32 21.28
N GLU A 233 17.83 -5.11 20.90
CA GLU A 233 17.84 -6.57 21.11
C GLU A 233 18.56 -7.31 19.96
N PHE A 234 18.47 -6.80 18.73
CA PHE A 234 18.97 -7.49 17.52
C PHE A 234 20.08 -6.73 16.78
N GLY A 235 20.50 -5.55 17.24
CA GLY A 235 21.54 -4.76 16.58
C GLY A 235 21.16 -4.26 15.18
N ILE A 236 19.87 -4.29 14.82
CA ILE A 236 19.39 -3.87 13.50
C ILE A 236 19.39 -2.35 13.41
N LYS A 237 20.03 -1.79 12.36
CA LYS A 237 19.96 -0.35 12.09
C LYS A 237 18.53 0.06 11.68
N THR A 238 17.87 0.89 12.49
CA THR A 238 16.45 1.27 12.33
C THR A 238 16.23 2.78 12.15
N GLN A 239 17.30 3.55 11.91
CA GLN A 239 17.21 5.01 11.69
C GLN A 239 16.25 5.36 10.53
N SER A 240 16.19 4.52 9.48
CA SER A 240 15.26 4.70 8.36
C SER A 240 13.79 4.67 8.80
N ILE A 241 13.42 3.76 9.72
CA ILE A 241 12.04 3.69 10.24
C ILE A 241 11.69 5.00 10.97
N LYS A 242 12.57 5.47 11.87
CA LYS A 242 12.36 6.71 12.63
C LYS A 242 12.24 7.92 11.72
N LEU A 243 13.14 8.02 10.73
CA LEU A 243 13.13 9.12 9.76
C LEU A 243 11.83 9.14 8.96
N LEU A 244 11.37 7.97 8.46
CA LEU A 244 10.13 7.86 7.72
C LEU A 244 8.90 8.21 8.57
N ILE A 245 8.89 7.85 9.86
CA ILE A 245 7.85 8.27 10.80
C ILE A 245 7.82 9.79 10.92
N TYR A 246 8.96 10.43 11.21
CA TYR A 246 9.01 11.89 11.40
C TYR A 246 8.59 12.65 10.14
N ILE A 247 9.12 12.25 8.97
CA ILE A 247 8.76 12.92 7.71
C ILE A 247 7.29 12.62 7.37
N GLY A 248 6.81 11.38 7.58
CA GLY A 248 5.42 11.00 7.32
C GLY A 248 4.42 11.81 8.15
N VAL A 249 4.67 11.96 9.47
CA VAL A 249 3.84 12.79 10.36
C VAL A 249 3.90 14.26 9.94
N ALA A 250 5.11 14.78 9.66
CA ALA A 250 5.27 16.17 9.23
C ALA A 250 4.52 16.47 7.92
N LEU A 251 4.65 15.58 6.90
CA LEU A 251 3.94 15.75 5.63
C LEU A 251 2.43 15.59 5.77
N GLY A 252 1.96 14.64 6.60
CA GLY A 252 0.53 14.49 6.88
C GLY A 252 -0.06 15.75 7.53
N THR A 253 0.62 16.29 8.54
CA THR A 253 0.22 17.54 9.20
C THR A 253 0.24 18.72 8.22
N LEU A 254 1.32 18.84 7.43
CA LEU A 254 1.43 19.91 6.44
C LEU A 254 0.34 19.82 5.38
N ASN A 255 -0.01 18.61 4.94
CA ASN A 255 -1.07 18.39 3.96
C ASN A 255 -2.43 18.87 4.49
N VAL A 256 -2.77 18.54 5.74
CA VAL A 256 -4.02 19.00 6.37
C VAL A 256 -4.03 20.53 6.53
N VAL A 257 -2.95 21.12 7.05
CA VAL A 257 -2.86 22.58 7.25
C VAL A 257 -2.90 23.35 5.91
N SER A 258 -2.38 22.75 4.84
CA SER A 258 -2.42 23.32 3.48
C SER A 258 -3.75 23.08 2.75
N ASN A 259 -4.79 22.63 3.45
CA ASN A 259 -6.10 22.29 2.87
C ASN A 259 -6.00 21.23 1.76
N ILE A 260 -5.21 20.23 2.00
CA ILE A 260 -5.09 18.98 1.24
C ILE A 260 -4.73 19.20 -0.24
N ILE A 261 -3.44 19.37 -0.49
CA ILE A 261 -2.92 19.53 -1.85
C ILE A 261 -2.38 18.20 -2.41
N LEU A 262 -2.69 17.92 -3.67
CA LEU A 262 -2.35 16.66 -4.34
C LEU A 262 -0.88 16.24 -4.20
N PRO A 263 0.15 17.08 -4.42
CA PRO A 263 1.54 16.67 -4.28
C PRO A 263 1.89 16.18 -2.87
N LEU A 264 1.38 16.82 -1.81
CA LEU A 264 1.62 16.40 -0.43
C LEU A 264 0.91 15.08 -0.12
N SER A 265 -0.31 14.89 -0.61
CA SER A 265 -1.07 13.64 -0.46
C SER A 265 -0.32 12.46 -1.10
N ILE A 266 0.23 12.64 -2.31
CA ILE A 266 0.99 11.61 -3.02
C ILE A 266 2.32 11.31 -2.31
N LEU A 267 3.05 12.33 -1.85
CA LEU A 267 4.29 12.15 -1.09
C LEU A 267 4.04 11.47 0.26
N HIS A 268 2.95 11.83 0.95
CA HIS A 268 2.57 11.19 2.21
C HIS A 268 2.25 9.70 2.02
N LEU A 269 1.51 9.34 0.96
CA LEU A 269 1.25 7.95 0.61
C LEU A 269 2.53 7.19 0.27
N LEU A 270 3.42 7.77 -0.54
CA LEU A 270 4.73 7.18 -0.85
C LEU A 270 5.54 6.88 0.42
N LEU A 271 5.52 7.79 1.41
CA LEU A 271 6.21 7.55 2.67
C LEU A 271 5.58 6.43 3.49
N ALA A 272 4.25 6.27 3.44
CA ALA A 272 3.56 5.15 4.08
C ALA A 272 3.97 3.82 3.43
N ASP A 273 4.04 3.74 2.10
CA ASP A 273 4.54 2.57 1.37
C ASP A 273 5.98 2.24 1.73
N LEU A 274 6.87 3.25 1.75
CA LEU A 274 8.29 3.07 2.12
C LEU A 274 8.46 2.66 3.59
N LEU A 275 7.65 3.19 4.48
CA LEU A 275 7.64 2.79 5.89
C LEU A 275 7.22 1.32 6.06
N TRP A 276 6.17 0.90 5.34
CA TRP A 276 5.72 -0.48 5.30
C TRP A 276 6.79 -1.42 4.77
N ILE A 277 7.37 -1.13 3.60
CA ILE A 277 8.47 -1.90 2.98
C ILE A 277 9.66 -2.02 3.96
N THR A 278 10.07 -0.89 4.54
CA THR A 278 11.21 -0.85 5.46
C THR A 278 10.94 -1.69 6.70
N TYR A 279 9.75 -1.61 7.28
CA TYR A 279 9.38 -2.37 8.46
C TYR A 279 9.35 -3.88 8.18
N ILE A 280 8.73 -4.31 7.08
CA ILE A 280 8.71 -5.73 6.64
C ILE A 280 10.12 -6.24 6.42
N TYR A 281 10.97 -5.48 5.71
CA TYR A 281 12.36 -5.87 5.46
C TYR A 281 13.17 -6.06 6.76
N LYS A 282 13.05 -5.12 7.73
CA LYS A 282 13.75 -5.22 9.03
C LYS A 282 13.20 -6.36 9.89
N SER A 283 11.91 -6.64 9.82
CA SER A 283 11.28 -7.78 10.51
C SER A 283 11.74 -9.12 9.92
N ALA A 284 11.89 -9.22 8.61
CA ALA A 284 12.48 -10.40 7.96
C ALA A 284 13.94 -10.60 8.39
N LYS A 285 14.72 -9.51 8.46
CA LYS A 285 16.10 -9.57 8.95
C LYS A 285 16.21 -10.06 10.40
N LYS A 286 15.29 -9.63 11.28
CA LYS A 286 15.18 -10.15 12.66
C LYS A 286 14.97 -11.67 12.67
N SER A 287 14.05 -12.19 11.84
CA SER A 287 13.78 -13.62 11.74
C SER A 287 15.04 -14.43 11.41
N VAL A 288 15.83 -13.97 10.45
CA VAL A 288 17.08 -14.61 10.05
C VAL A 288 18.13 -14.58 11.17
N LEU A 289 18.22 -13.50 11.96
CA LEU A 289 19.14 -13.43 13.09
C LEU A 289 18.78 -14.42 14.19
N LEU A 290 17.48 -14.59 14.50
CA LEU A 290 17.00 -15.56 15.49
C LEU A 290 17.30 -17.00 15.05
N GLU A 291 17.07 -17.35 13.78
CA GLU A 291 17.40 -18.67 13.25
C GLU A 291 18.90 -18.99 13.35
N ASN A 292 19.77 -18.02 13.10
CA ASN A 292 21.21 -18.21 13.21
C ASN A 292 21.66 -18.43 14.67
N THR A 293 21.02 -17.80 15.66
CA THR A 293 21.37 -17.96 17.08
C THR A 293 20.95 -19.32 17.64
N GLU A 294 19.81 -19.87 17.21
CA GLU A 294 19.38 -21.22 17.61
C GLU A 294 20.32 -22.29 17.03
N ASN A 295 20.65 -22.21 15.76
CA ASN A 295 21.57 -23.16 15.13
C ASN A 295 22.95 -23.20 15.80
N ILE A 296 23.42 -22.09 16.38
CA ILE A 296 24.68 -22.05 17.14
C ILE A 296 24.51 -22.66 18.54
N GLY A 297 23.34 -22.49 19.19
CA GLY A 297 23.02 -23.03 20.50
C GLY A 297 22.80 -24.55 20.54
N GLU A 298 22.43 -25.18 19.42
CA GLU A 298 22.28 -26.62 19.29
C GLU A 298 23.62 -27.37 19.13
N PHE A 299 24.72 -26.67 18.86
CA PHE A 299 26.09 -27.24 18.68
C PHE A 299 26.99 -27.05 19.92
N ASN A 300 26.51 -26.45 21.01
CA ASN A 300 27.22 -26.30 22.28
C ASN A 300 26.50 -27.06 23.39
#